data_f3e94aca00a60eb85623c97dfb923422
#
_entry.id   f3e94aca00a60eb85623c97dfb923422
#
_cell.length_a   1.000
_cell.length_b   1.000
_cell.length_c   1.000
_cell.angle_alpha   90.00
_cell.angle_beta   90.00
_cell.angle_gamma   90.00
#
_symmetry.space_group_name_H-M   'P 1'
#
loop_
_entity.id
_entity.type
_entity.pdbx_description
1 polymer ?
#
loop_
_entity_poly.entity_id
_entity_poly.type
_entity_poly.pdbx_seq_one_letter_code
_entity_poly.pdbx_strand_id
1 'polypeptide(L)'
;SLLHGTSSVNMAGGGLGGLVKLSTVPAHQEGFGMQYVQGIGSFSTFDEFLQLKYGDKHWQISTRAVYQSSPNDYKYRNHDKKENIYDDKYNIIEQYYPIERNRSGAYKDLHILQEVYYNTGKGDRFGLNAWYTDSNRELALLTTDQGDLMDFENRQREHTLRSVLSWDHTRENWKVSARGGYVHTWLAYDYKRDLGNGIMATMTRSRSKVNTFYGQLDGEYFFSDKLLLTAGVSAHQHLVNSLDKDLNKDDNKNDKYGQGRKNDSIVYFDKGRIELSGNVSLKWQPVNRLGMSLVLRGEMFGTKWAPVIPAFFV
;
A
#
# COMPACT_ATOMS: atom_id res chain seq x y z
N SER A 1 14.86 -10.98 -2.20
CA SER A 1 15.81 -11.37 -1.14
C SER A 1 15.21 -11.11 0.23
N LEU A 2 15.49 -11.99 1.17
CA LEU A 2 15.14 -11.86 2.59
C LEU A 2 16.40 -11.48 3.35
N LEU A 3 16.35 -10.38 4.09
CA LEU A 3 17.46 -9.90 4.92
C LEU A 3 17.04 -9.98 6.38
N HIS A 4 17.73 -10.79 7.16
CA HIS A 4 17.45 -11.02 8.57
C HIS A 4 18.32 -10.14 9.48
N GLY A 5 17.74 -9.63 10.57
CA GLY A 5 18.44 -8.96 11.65
C GLY A 5 19.34 -7.83 11.16
N THR A 6 20.61 -7.89 11.55
CA THR A 6 21.60 -6.85 11.27
C THR A 6 21.94 -6.66 9.78
N SER A 7 21.64 -7.61 8.91
CA SER A 7 21.82 -7.41 7.46
C SER A 7 20.88 -6.36 6.86
N SER A 8 19.81 -5.99 7.58
CA SER A 8 18.93 -4.89 7.21
C SER A 8 19.54 -3.50 7.44
N VAL A 9 20.66 -3.40 8.14
CA VAL A 9 21.36 -2.12 8.45
C VAL A 9 21.81 -1.39 7.18
N ASN A 10 22.04 -2.11 6.10
CA ASN A 10 22.42 -1.52 4.80
C ASN A 10 21.25 -0.86 4.04
N MET A 11 20.05 -0.84 4.62
CA MET A 11 18.87 -0.28 3.96
C MET A 11 18.20 0.74 4.86
N ALA A 12 17.74 1.85 4.26
CA ALA A 12 16.94 2.85 4.95
C ALA A 12 15.69 2.22 5.58
N GLY A 13 15.35 2.62 6.81
CA GLY A 13 14.18 2.12 7.53
C GLY A 13 14.30 0.71 8.10
N GLY A 14 15.53 0.22 8.38
CA GLY A 14 15.78 -1.14 8.89
C GLY A 14 14.80 -1.63 9.94
N GLY A 15 14.16 -2.77 9.67
CA GLY A 15 13.18 -3.39 10.57
C GLY A 15 13.86 -4.19 11.68
N LEU A 16 13.25 -4.23 12.87
CA LEU A 16 13.74 -4.99 14.04
C LEU A 16 13.83 -6.52 13.77
N GLY A 17 13.03 -7.05 12.86
CA GLY A 17 12.98 -8.49 12.55
C GLY A 17 13.60 -8.89 11.20
N GLY A 18 13.94 -7.92 10.38
CA GLY A 18 14.45 -8.16 9.02
C GLY A 18 13.71 -7.35 7.95
N LEU A 19 14.13 -7.52 6.70
CA LEU A 19 13.56 -6.84 5.55
C LEU A 19 13.37 -7.83 4.39
N VAL A 20 12.23 -7.75 3.74
CA VAL A 20 11.98 -8.45 2.48
C VAL A 20 12.15 -7.46 1.33
N LYS A 21 13.20 -7.63 0.53
CA LYS A 21 13.39 -6.84 -0.69
C LYS A 21 12.83 -7.61 -1.88
N LEU A 22 11.76 -7.08 -2.46
CA LEU A 22 11.22 -7.53 -3.73
C LEU A 22 11.73 -6.61 -4.83
N SER A 23 12.32 -7.18 -5.86
CA SER A 23 12.71 -6.46 -7.06
C SER A 23 12.21 -7.23 -8.28
N THR A 24 11.45 -6.58 -9.11
CA THR A 24 11.09 -7.10 -10.43
C THR A 24 12.06 -6.52 -11.43
N VAL A 25 12.90 -7.36 -12.01
CA VAL A 25 13.66 -7.00 -13.21
C VAL A 25 12.88 -7.61 -14.37
N PRO A 26 12.34 -6.82 -15.30
CA PRO A 26 11.74 -7.39 -16.50
C PRO A 26 12.80 -8.23 -17.21
N ALA A 27 12.46 -9.50 -17.47
CA ALA A 27 13.31 -10.31 -18.33
C ALA A 27 13.37 -9.60 -19.70
N HIS A 28 14.58 -9.39 -20.20
CA HIS A 28 14.76 -8.83 -21.54
C HIS A 28 14.11 -9.79 -22.55
N GLN A 29 13.08 -9.30 -23.22
CA GLN A 29 12.38 -10.05 -24.26
C GLN A 29 12.25 -9.14 -25.48
N GLU A 30 12.83 -9.53 -26.60
CA GLU A 30 12.65 -8.80 -27.86
C GLU A 30 11.28 -9.10 -28.46
N GLY A 31 10.68 -8.07 -29.07
CA GLY A 31 9.38 -8.15 -29.71
C GLY A 31 8.20 -7.79 -28.80
N PHE A 32 7.02 -8.08 -29.29
CA PHE A 32 5.77 -7.83 -28.58
C PHE A 32 5.26 -9.12 -27.91
N GLY A 33 4.75 -8.99 -26.71
CA GLY A 33 4.11 -10.07 -25.97
C GLY A 33 2.82 -9.60 -25.31
N MET A 34 1.82 -10.48 -25.29
CA MET A 34 0.55 -10.25 -24.63
C MET A 34 0.16 -11.47 -23.82
N GLN A 35 -0.35 -11.24 -22.62
CA GLN A 35 -0.96 -12.26 -21.78
C GLN A 35 -2.28 -11.73 -21.25
N TYR A 36 -3.34 -12.52 -21.39
CA TYR A 36 -4.64 -12.24 -20.78
C TYR A 36 -5.09 -13.46 -20.00
N VAL A 37 -5.58 -13.24 -18.80
CA VAL A 37 -6.12 -14.27 -17.92
C VAL A 37 -7.44 -13.77 -17.37
N GLN A 38 -8.48 -14.58 -17.49
CA GLN A 38 -9.79 -14.33 -16.90
C GLN A 38 -10.10 -15.42 -15.90
N GLY A 39 -10.50 -15.02 -14.68
CA GLY A 39 -10.99 -15.89 -13.64
C GLY A 39 -12.45 -15.59 -13.32
N ILE A 40 -13.24 -16.65 -13.12
CA ILE A 40 -14.63 -16.57 -12.64
C ILE A 40 -14.73 -17.46 -11.41
N GLY A 41 -15.21 -16.92 -10.31
CA GLY A 41 -15.33 -17.62 -9.05
C GLY A 41 -16.73 -17.59 -8.46
N SER A 42 -16.89 -18.22 -7.30
CA SER A 42 -18.13 -18.19 -6.52
C SER A 42 -18.52 -16.76 -6.16
N PHE A 43 -19.81 -16.54 -5.89
CA PHE A 43 -20.36 -15.23 -5.49
C PHE A 43 -20.13 -14.13 -6.54
N SER A 44 -20.24 -14.49 -7.82
CA SER A 44 -20.03 -13.60 -8.95
C SER A 44 -18.67 -12.88 -8.91
N THR A 45 -17.65 -13.61 -8.51
CA THR A 45 -16.27 -13.08 -8.51
C THR A 45 -15.72 -13.09 -9.93
N PHE A 46 -15.15 -11.97 -10.34
CA PHE A 46 -14.42 -11.76 -11.58
C PHE A 46 -13.00 -11.32 -11.28
N ASP A 47 -12.04 -11.99 -11.92
CA ASP A 47 -10.61 -11.67 -11.87
C ASP A 47 -10.12 -11.53 -13.32
N GLU A 48 -9.60 -10.39 -13.68
CA GLU A 48 -9.05 -10.14 -15.00
C GLU A 48 -7.61 -9.63 -14.89
N PHE A 49 -6.73 -10.22 -15.67
CA PHE A 49 -5.34 -9.81 -15.78
C PHE A 49 -4.99 -9.63 -17.26
N LEU A 50 -4.44 -8.46 -17.57
CA LEU A 50 -3.87 -8.15 -18.89
C LEU A 50 -2.42 -7.71 -18.69
N GLN A 51 -1.52 -8.31 -19.47
CA GLN A 51 -0.14 -7.86 -19.59
C GLN A 51 0.20 -7.64 -21.05
N LEU A 52 0.73 -6.47 -21.36
CA LEU A 52 1.32 -6.12 -22.64
C LEU A 52 2.81 -5.86 -22.42
N LYS A 53 3.67 -6.41 -23.26
CA LYS A 53 5.12 -6.24 -23.21
C LYS A 53 5.62 -5.84 -24.58
N TYR A 54 6.61 -4.99 -24.61
CA TYR A 54 7.40 -4.68 -25.78
C TYR A 54 8.87 -4.55 -25.37
N GLY A 55 9.74 -5.11 -26.15
CA GLY A 55 11.19 -4.97 -25.93
C GLY A 55 11.97 -4.95 -27.23
N ASP A 56 13.01 -4.15 -27.22
CA ASP A 56 14.07 -4.14 -28.23
C ASP A 56 15.44 -3.99 -27.55
N LYS A 57 16.50 -3.71 -28.30
CA LYS A 57 17.87 -3.54 -27.77
C LYS A 57 18.00 -2.47 -26.70
N HIS A 58 17.16 -1.44 -26.75
CA HIS A 58 17.24 -0.25 -25.89
C HIS A 58 16.05 -0.13 -24.95
N TRP A 59 14.85 -0.44 -25.43
CA TRP A 59 13.60 -0.23 -24.72
C TRP A 59 13.04 -1.53 -24.16
N GLN A 60 12.47 -1.42 -22.98
CA GLN A 60 11.62 -2.43 -22.38
C GLN A 60 10.40 -1.73 -21.77
N ILE A 61 9.23 -2.08 -22.26
CA ILE A 61 7.96 -1.50 -21.83
C ILE A 61 7.04 -2.64 -21.37
N SER A 62 6.42 -2.49 -20.22
CA SER A 62 5.44 -3.44 -19.72
C SER A 62 4.27 -2.69 -19.10
N THR A 63 3.06 -3.02 -19.56
CA THR A 63 1.81 -2.55 -18.96
C THR A 63 1.10 -3.76 -18.38
N ARG A 64 0.72 -3.71 -17.10
CA ARG A 64 -0.09 -4.73 -16.44
C ARG A 64 -1.34 -4.07 -15.87
N ALA A 65 -2.49 -4.66 -16.16
CA ALA A 65 -3.76 -4.27 -15.56
C ALA A 65 -4.39 -5.47 -14.87
N VAL A 66 -4.88 -5.27 -13.66
CA VAL A 66 -5.64 -6.25 -12.88
C VAL A 66 -6.95 -5.61 -12.49
N TYR A 67 -8.05 -6.28 -12.75
CA TYR A 67 -9.36 -5.89 -12.27
C TYR A 67 -9.99 -7.06 -11.51
N GLN A 68 -10.46 -6.79 -10.31
CA GLN A 68 -11.12 -7.78 -9.47
C GLN A 68 -12.41 -7.20 -8.91
N SER A 69 -13.47 -8.00 -8.91
CA SER A 69 -14.73 -7.59 -8.30
C SER A 69 -15.51 -8.78 -7.80
N SER A 70 -16.23 -8.60 -6.70
CA SER A 70 -17.19 -9.56 -6.18
C SER A 70 -18.21 -8.85 -5.30
N PRO A 71 -19.50 -9.22 -5.37
CA PRO A 71 -20.48 -8.90 -4.33
C PRO A 71 -20.16 -9.57 -3.00
N ASN A 72 -19.46 -10.72 -3.03
CA ASN A 72 -19.03 -11.48 -1.85
C ASN A 72 -20.20 -11.76 -0.86
N ASP A 73 -21.36 -12.07 -1.41
CA ASP A 73 -22.65 -12.21 -0.72
C ASP A 73 -22.96 -13.64 -0.28
N TYR A 74 -21.93 -14.35 0.18
CA TYR A 74 -22.05 -15.74 0.63
C TYR A 74 -23.06 -15.90 1.78
N LYS A 75 -23.67 -17.10 1.83
CA LYS A 75 -24.51 -17.49 2.96
C LYS A 75 -23.66 -18.14 4.04
N TYR A 76 -23.95 -17.82 5.29
CA TYR A 76 -23.30 -18.41 6.45
C TYR A 76 -24.30 -18.69 7.56
N ARG A 77 -23.99 -19.65 8.43
CA ARG A 77 -24.77 -19.89 9.64
C ARG A 77 -24.27 -18.97 10.74
N ASN A 78 -25.15 -18.08 11.21
CA ASN A 78 -24.80 -17.13 12.26
C ASN A 78 -24.87 -17.79 13.63
N HIS A 79 -23.70 -18.17 14.18
CA HIS A 79 -23.60 -18.80 15.49
C HIS A 79 -23.73 -17.82 16.67
N ASP A 80 -23.69 -16.52 16.40
CA ASP A 80 -23.84 -15.46 17.41
C ASP A 80 -25.33 -15.11 17.66
N LYS A 81 -26.21 -15.56 16.80
CA LYS A 81 -27.65 -15.33 16.87
C LYS A 81 -28.39 -16.65 17.02
N LYS A 82 -29.29 -16.75 18.01
CA LYS A 82 -30.23 -17.87 18.16
C LYS A 82 -31.63 -17.37 17.86
N GLU A 83 -32.35 -18.10 17.04
CA GLU A 83 -33.76 -17.89 16.79
C GLU A 83 -34.56 -19.05 17.43
N ASN A 84 -35.76 -18.69 17.90
CA ASN A 84 -36.65 -19.64 18.56
C ASN A 84 -37.87 -19.90 17.70
N ILE A 85 -38.31 -21.14 17.62
CA ILE A 85 -39.60 -21.53 17.09
C ILE A 85 -40.53 -21.72 18.30
N TYR A 86 -41.71 -21.16 18.22
CA TYR A 86 -42.69 -21.19 19.30
C TYR A 86 -43.91 -22.03 18.90
N ASP A 87 -44.52 -22.70 19.87
CA ASP A 87 -45.85 -23.34 19.73
C ASP A 87 -46.98 -22.31 19.81
N ASP A 88 -48.22 -22.75 19.61
CA ASP A 88 -49.42 -21.91 19.71
C ASP A 88 -49.63 -21.30 21.10
N LYS A 89 -48.88 -21.74 22.10
CA LYS A 89 -48.93 -21.27 23.51
C LYS A 89 -47.72 -20.44 23.86
N TYR A 90 -46.91 -20.02 22.84
CA TYR A 90 -45.67 -19.28 23.02
C TYR A 90 -44.55 -19.99 23.80
N ASN A 91 -44.58 -21.35 23.88
CA ASN A 91 -43.47 -22.11 24.43
C ASN A 91 -42.42 -22.32 23.31
N ILE A 92 -41.14 -22.23 23.67
CA ILE A 92 -40.03 -22.50 22.73
C ILE A 92 -40.01 -24.03 22.48
N ILE A 93 -40.23 -24.45 21.23
CA ILE A 93 -40.17 -25.87 20.82
C ILE A 93 -38.83 -26.19 20.14
N GLU A 94 -38.15 -25.21 19.53
CA GLU A 94 -36.87 -25.41 18.90
C GLU A 94 -36.05 -24.13 18.95
N GLN A 95 -34.72 -24.28 19.04
CA GLN A 95 -33.76 -23.19 18.89
C GLN A 95 -32.79 -23.54 17.76
N TYR A 96 -32.55 -22.60 16.86
CA TYR A 96 -31.62 -22.80 15.77
C TYR A 96 -30.76 -21.57 15.49
N TYR A 97 -29.67 -21.80 14.80
CA TYR A 97 -28.80 -20.71 14.27
C TYR A 97 -29.24 -20.39 12.85
N PRO A 98 -29.67 -19.14 12.57
CA PRO A 98 -30.18 -18.77 11.25
C PRO A 98 -29.08 -18.78 10.20
N ILE A 99 -29.47 -19.06 8.94
CA ILE A 99 -28.63 -18.89 7.79
C ILE A 99 -28.85 -17.47 7.27
N GLU A 100 -27.82 -16.67 7.35
CA GLU A 100 -27.81 -15.29 6.90
C GLU A 100 -26.95 -15.12 5.64
N ARG A 101 -27.09 -14.01 4.96
CA ARG A 101 -26.26 -13.63 3.82
C ARG A 101 -25.33 -12.48 4.23
N ASN A 102 -24.06 -12.58 3.86
CA ASN A 102 -23.15 -11.46 4.03
C ASN A 102 -23.67 -10.25 3.25
N ARG A 103 -23.93 -9.13 3.92
CA ARG A 103 -24.52 -7.93 3.35
C ARG A 103 -23.50 -6.85 3.03
N SER A 104 -22.26 -6.99 3.51
CA SER A 104 -21.25 -5.95 3.42
C SER A 104 -19.89 -6.58 3.19
N GLY A 105 -19.64 -6.97 1.97
CA GLY A 105 -18.39 -7.60 1.59
C GLY A 105 -18.00 -7.33 0.14
N ALA A 106 -18.81 -6.55 -0.57
CA ALA A 106 -18.56 -6.26 -1.97
C ALA A 106 -17.27 -5.45 -2.16
N TYR A 107 -16.52 -5.78 -3.19
CA TYR A 107 -15.31 -5.05 -3.55
C TYR A 107 -15.15 -4.91 -5.05
N LYS A 108 -14.44 -3.84 -5.44
CA LYS A 108 -13.96 -3.59 -6.80
C LYS A 108 -12.58 -2.99 -6.69
N ASP A 109 -11.60 -3.68 -7.27
CA ASP A 109 -10.20 -3.27 -7.26
C ASP A 109 -9.68 -3.19 -8.69
N LEU A 110 -9.03 -2.07 -9.03
CA LEU A 110 -8.31 -1.86 -10.28
C LEU A 110 -6.86 -1.53 -9.98
N HIS A 111 -5.94 -2.24 -10.60
CA HIS A 111 -4.51 -1.97 -10.52
C HIS A 111 -3.95 -1.81 -11.92
N ILE A 112 -3.19 -0.76 -12.16
CA ILE A 112 -2.47 -0.54 -13.42
C ILE A 112 -1.03 -0.25 -13.08
N LEU A 113 -0.13 -1.09 -13.58
CA LEU A 113 1.32 -0.91 -13.45
C LEU A 113 1.92 -0.67 -14.84
N GLN A 114 2.54 0.49 -15.01
CA GLN A 114 3.32 0.85 -16.19
C GLN A 114 4.79 0.83 -15.84
N GLU A 115 5.59 0.10 -16.60
CA GLU A 115 7.04 0.06 -16.48
C GLU A 115 7.65 0.42 -17.83
N VAL A 116 8.62 1.32 -17.81
CA VAL A 116 9.38 1.73 -19.00
C VAL A 116 10.84 1.77 -18.62
N TYR A 117 11.69 1.08 -19.35
CA TYR A 117 13.13 1.10 -19.17
C TYR A 117 13.82 1.41 -20.47
N TYR A 118 14.89 2.21 -20.38
CA TYR A 118 15.75 2.56 -21.49
C TYR A 118 17.23 2.28 -21.15
N ASN A 119 17.88 1.46 -21.95
CA ASN A 119 19.30 1.12 -21.84
C ASN A 119 20.09 1.81 -22.94
N THR A 120 21.09 2.61 -22.58
CA THR A 120 21.91 3.30 -23.56
C THR A 120 22.90 2.39 -24.27
N GLY A 121 23.13 1.17 -23.76
CA GLY A 121 24.20 0.26 -24.19
C GLY A 121 25.60 0.69 -23.72
N LYS A 122 25.73 1.81 -22.99
CA LYS A 122 26.98 2.37 -22.46
C LYS A 122 27.09 2.31 -20.94
N GLY A 123 26.29 1.46 -20.30
CA GLY A 123 26.27 1.29 -18.86
C GLY A 123 25.21 2.09 -18.13
N ASP A 124 24.42 2.92 -18.82
CA ASP A 124 23.31 3.64 -18.24
C ASP A 124 21.98 2.95 -18.50
N ARG A 125 21.17 2.88 -17.48
CA ARG A 125 19.78 2.43 -17.53
C ARG A 125 18.88 3.44 -16.83
N PHE A 126 17.86 3.92 -17.53
CA PHE A 126 16.80 4.75 -17.00
C PHE A 126 15.54 3.91 -16.84
N GLY A 127 14.77 4.19 -15.79
CA GLY A 127 13.51 3.50 -15.52
C GLY A 127 12.44 4.45 -15.03
N LEU A 128 11.21 4.24 -15.50
CA LEU A 128 10.00 4.85 -14.97
C LEU A 128 9.04 3.73 -14.63
N ASN A 129 8.62 3.69 -13.36
CA ASN A 129 7.58 2.79 -12.88
C ASN A 129 6.45 3.64 -12.30
N ALA A 130 5.23 3.41 -12.76
CA ALA A 130 4.03 4.06 -12.24
C ALA A 130 2.97 3.00 -11.95
N TRP A 131 2.52 2.97 -10.70
CA TRP A 131 1.49 2.04 -10.24
C TRP A 131 0.31 2.81 -9.67
N TYR A 132 -0.83 2.70 -10.35
CA TYR A 132 -2.10 3.23 -9.91
C TYR A 132 -2.98 2.11 -9.34
N THR A 133 -3.63 2.40 -8.22
CA THR A 133 -4.64 1.52 -7.62
C THR A 133 -5.90 2.30 -7.31
N ASP A 134 -7.05 1.70 -7.62
CA ASP A 134 -8.37 2.18 -7.26
C ASP A 134 -9.11 1.04 -6.57
N SER A 135 -9.48 1.23 -5.32
CA SER A 135 -10.15 0.24 -4.48
C SER A 135 -11.42 0.81 -3.88
N ASN A 136 -12.51 0.08 -4.04
CA ASN A 136 -13.79 0.40 -3.42
C ASN A 136 -14.32 -0.85 -2.74
N ARG A 137 -14.39 -0.82 -1.41
CA ARG A 137 -14.72 -1.99 -0.59
C ARG A 137 -15.79 -1.65 0.42
N GLU A 138 -16.72 -2.57 0.55
CA GLU A 138 -17.59 -2.61 1.73
C GLU A 138 -16.85 -3.33 2.85
N LEU A 139 -17.00 -2.83 4.07
CA LEU A 139 -16.38 -3.40 5.26
C LEU A 139 -17.47 -4.12 6.06
N ALA A 140 -17.26 -5.40 6.30
CA ALA A 140 -18.19 -6.20 7.09
C ALA A 140 -18.24 -5.67 8.53
N LEU A 141 -19.43 -5.60 9.09
CA LEU A 141 -19.63 -5.43 10.53
C LEU A 141 -19.48 -6.80 11.23
N LEU A 142 -19.35 -6.76 12.55
CA LEU A 142 -19.41 -7.96 13.35
C LEU A 142 -20.76 -8.66 13.16
N THR A 143 -20.78 -9.99 13.22
CA THR A 143 -21.99 -10.80 13.01
C THR A 143 -23.10 -10.48 13.99
N THR A 144 -22.75 -10.08 15.21
CA THR A 144 -23.69 -9.57 16.22
C THR A 144 -24.41 -8.30 15.79
N ASP A 145 -23.76 -7.45 15.00
CA ASP A 145 -24.30 -6.14 14.59
C ASP A 145 -25.10 -6.24 13.27
N GLN A 146 -24.93 -7.35 12.52
CA GLN A 146 -25.64 -7.58 11.26
C GLN A 146 -27.09 -8.08 11.46
N GLY A 147 -27.39 -8.60 12.64
CA GLY A 147 -28.64 -9.31 12.93
C GLY A 147 -29.86 -8.46 13.17
N ASP A 148 -29.72 -7.21 13.53
CA ASP A 148 -30.84 -6.32 13.82
C ASP A 148 -31.11 -5.36 12.65
N LEU A 149 -31.81 -5.86 11.66
CA LEU A 149 -32.86 -5.21 10.82
C LEU A 149 -32.61 -3.80 10.27
N MET A 150 -31.54 -3.11 10.65
CA MET A 150 -31.26 -1.77 10.15
C MET A 150 -30.25 -1.85 9.01
N ASP A 151 -30.60 -1.28 7.89
CA ASP A 151 -29.68 -1.13 6.77
C ASP A 151 -28.50 -0.25 7.17
N PHE A 152 -27.33 -0.61 6.71
CA PHE A 152 -26.12 0.17 6.91
C PHE A 152 -25.28 0.21 5.62
N GLU A 153 -24.49 1.25 5.48
CA GLU A 153 -23.44 1.37 4.48
C GLU A 153 -22.11 1.58 5.20
N ASN A 154 -21.18 0.65 5.05
CA ASN A 154 -19.85 0.72 5.62
C ASN A 154 -18.85 0.55 4.48
N ARG A 155 -18.27 1.66 4.01
CA ARG A 155 -17.53 1.69 2.74
C ARG A 155 -16.22 2.43 2.86
N GLN A 156 -15.17 1.81 2.33
CA GLN A 156 -13.86 2.40 2.14
C GLN A 156 -13.56 2.54 0.65
N ARG A 157 -13.04 3.71 0.27
CA ARG A 157 -12.50 3.97 -1.08
C ARG A 157 -11.08 4.46 -0.95
N GLU A 158 -10.21 3.92 -1.79
CA GLU A 158 -8.81 4.30 -1.83
C GLU A 158 -8.35 4.48 -3.27
N HIS A 159 -7.67 5.60 -3.53
CA HIS A 159 -6.94 5.83 -4.76
C HIS A 159 -5.49 6.06 -4.41
N THR A 160 -4.59 5.29 -4.99
CA THR A 160 -3.16 5.45 -4.74
C THR A 160 -2.39 5.46 -6.04
N LEU A 161 -1.55 6.48 -6.22
CA LEU A 161 -0.55 6.56 -7.27
C LEU A 161 0.84 6.44 -6.65
N ARG A 162 1.65 5.51 -7.15
CA ARG A 162 3.07 5.36 -6.80
C ARG A 162 3.88 5.52 -8.08
N SER A 163 4.86 6.40 -8.08
CA SER A 163 5.75 6.58 -9.22
C SER A 163 7.19 6.63 -8.77
N VAL A 164 8.07 6.04 -9.58
CA VAL A 164 9.51 5.98 -9.34
C VAL A 164 10.24 6.23 -10.64
N LEU A 165 11.15 7.19 -10.62
CA LEU A 165 12.19 7.38 -11.62
C LEU A 165 13.47 6.75 -11.10
N SER A 166 14.18 6.02 -11.92
CA SER A 166 15.47 5.41 -11.59
C SER A 166 16.49 5.67 -12.66
N TRP A 167 17.73 5.84 -12.23
CA TRP A 167 18.93 5.86 -13.06
C TRP A 167 19.96 4.95 -12.42
N ASP A 168 20.45 3.98 -13.17
CA ASP A 168 21.53 3.10 -12.79
C ASP A 168 22.68 3.28 -13.79
N HIS A 169 23.89 3.54 -13.30
CA HIS A 169 25.11 3.61 -14.09
C HIS A 169 26.10 2.58 -13.59
N THR A 170 26.62 1.78 -14.50
CA THR A 170 27.58 0.71 -14.19
C THR A 170 28.83 0.86 -15.05
N ARG A 171 29.99 0.84 -14.39
CA ARG A 171 31.33 0.77 -14.99
C ARG A 171 32.10 -0.41 -14.37
N GLU A 172 33.29 -0.64 -14.86
CA GLU A 172 34.11 -1.75 -14.38
C GLU A 172 34.31 -1.77 -12.88
N ASN A 173 34.63 -0.61 -12.28
CA ASN A 173 35.01 -0.51 -10.88
C ASN A 173 33.98 0.19 -10.00
N TRP A 174 32.87 0.69 -10.55
CA TRP A 174 31.87 1.38 -9.75
C TRP A 174 30.46 1.32 -10.34
N LYS A 175 29.51 1.39 -9.45
CA LYS A 175 28.09 1.52 -9.78
C LYS A 175 27.50 2.67 -9.00
N VAL A 176 26.59 3.42 -9.63
CA VAL A 176 25.76 4.42 -8.99
C VAL A 176 24.32 4.19 -9.36
N SER A 177 23.44 4.29 -8.38
CA SER A 177 22.00 4.20 -8.57
C SER A 177 21.34 5.41 -7.93
N ALA A 178 20.53 6.14 -8.70
CA ALA A 178 19.70 7.23 -8.19
C ALA A 178 18.22 6.88 -8.40
N ARG A 179 17.40 7.15 -7.39
CA ARG A 179 15.96 6.95 -7.43
C ARG A 179 15.25 8.15 -6.85
N GLY A 180 14.18 8.59 -7.52
CA GLY A 180 13.26 9.58 -7.02
C GLY A 180 11.84 9.08 -7.15
N GLY A 181 11.01 9.30 -6.14
CA GLY A 181 9.67 8.77 -6.17
C GLY A 181 8.64 9.65 -5.48
N TYR A 182 7.41 9.41 -5.87
CA TYR A 182 6.24 10.08 -5.34
C TYR A 182 5.12 9.07 -5.09
N VAL A 183 4.52 9.15 -3.91
CA VAL A 183 3.33 8.39 -3.55
C VAL A 183 2.23 9.36 -3.15
N HIS A 184 1.08 9.22 -3.77
CA HIS A 184 -0.14 9.91 -3.40
C HIS A 184 -1.20 8.88 -3.02
N THR A 185 -1.74 8.98 -1.82
CA THR A 185 -2.87 8.16 -1.37
C THR A 185 -4.01 9.07 -0.94
N TRP A 186 -5.18 8.81 -1.47
CA TRP A 186 -6.43 9.37 -1.01
C TRP A 186 -7.30 8.25 -0.45
N LEU A 187 -7.76 8.40 0.79
CA LEU A 187 -8.59 7.45 1.50
C LEU A 187 -9.88 8.13 1.95
N ALA A 188 -11.00 7.51 1.66
CA ALA A 188 -12.30 7.90 2.13
C ALA A 188 -12.95 6.74 2.87
N TYR A 189 -13.50 7.03 4.04
CA TYR A 189 -14.29 6.10 4.81
C TYR A 189 -15.64 6.74 5.11
N ASP A 190 -16.72 6.01 4.81
CA ASP A 190 -18.10 6.41 5.08
C ASP A 190 -18.80 5.27 5.83
N TYR A 191 -19.34 5.60 7.00
CA TYR A 191 -20.23 4.73 7.75
C TYR A 191 -21.58 5.40 7.93
N LYS A 192 -22.63 4.75 7.42
CA LYS A 192 -24.01 5.21 7.55
C LYS A 192 -24.85 4.11 8.17
N ARG A 193 -25.86 4.49 8.93
CA ARG A 193 -26.80 3.57 9.57
C ARG A 193 -28.23 4.08 9.35
N ASP A 194 -29.15 3.17 9.09
CA ASP A 194 -30.57 3.45 9.12
C ASP A 194 -31.01 3.72 10.59
N LEU A 195 -31.65 4.85 10.81
CA LEU A 195 -32.23 5.22 12.12
C LEU A 195 -33.69 4.76 12.26
N GLY A 196 -34.21 4.04 11.28
CA GLY A 196 -35.57 3.63 11.13
C GLY A 196 -36.31 4.37 10.01
N ASN A 197 -37.31 3.74 9.44
CA ASN A 197 -38.10 4.24 8.31
C ASN A 197 -37.31 4.58 7.03
N GLY A 198 -36.16 3.94 6.80
CA GLY A 198 -35.33 4.19 5.63
C GLY A 198 -34.51 5.48 5.68
N ILE A 199 -34.38 6.10 6.85
CA ILE A 199 -33.60 7.33 7.03
C ILE A 199 -32.14 6.96 7.33
N MET A 200 -31.27 7.07 6.32
CA MET A 200 -29.86 6.79 6.43
C MET A 200 -29.10 7.98 7.04
N ALA A 201 -28.63 7.84 8.28
CA ALA A 201 -27.78 8.82 8.93
C ALA A 201 -26.30 8.49 8.76
N THR A 202 -25.50 9.50 8.43
CA THR A 202 -24.04 9.35 8.36
C THR A 202 -23.48 9.42 9.79
N MET A 203 -22.88 8.32 10.23
CA MET A 203 -22.28 8.20 11.56
C MET A 203 -20.80 8.61 11.56
N THR A 204 -20.09 8.32 10.46
CA THR A 204 -18.67 8.66 10.30
C THR A 204 -18.39 8.99 8.86
N ARG A 205 -17.63 10.06 8.62
CA ARG A 205 -17.15 10.45 7.30
C ARG A 205 -15.72 10.95 7.42
N SER A 206 -14.76 10.09 7.13
CA SER A 206 -13.33 10.42 7.20
C SER A 206 -12.72 10.53 5.82
N ARG A 207 -11.80 11.49 5.65
CA ARG A 207 -11.06 11.72 4.42
C ARG A 207 -9.61 11.96 4.78
N SER A 208 -8.72 11.18 4.17
CA SER A 208 -7.28 11.29 4.40
C SER A 208 -6.54 11.42 3.09
N LYS A 209 -5.51 12.26 3.08
CA LYS A 209 -4.58 12.42 1.98
C LYS A 209 -3.16 12.25 2.51
N VAL A 210 -2.39 11.42 1.84
CA VAL A 210 -0.99 11.22 2.15
C VAL A 210 -0.18 11.47 0.89
N ASN A 211 0.81 12.35 1.00
CA ASN A 211 1.80 12.57 -0.04
C ASN A 211 3.17 12.20 0.52
N THR A 212 3.90 11.36 -0.18
CA THR A 212 5.26 11.00 0.18
C THR A 212 6.17 11.25 -1.01
N PHE A 213 7.21 12.03 -0.79
CA PHE A 213 8.31 12.22 -1.73
C PHE A 213 9.52 11.48 -1.18
N TYR A 214 10.28 10.83 -2.03
CA TYR A 214 11.54 10.24 -1.63
C TYR A 214 12.61 10.39 -2.70
N GLY A 215 13.84 10.47 -2.24
CA GLY A 215 15.04 10.44 -3.05
C GLY A 215 16.06 9.50 -2.42
N GLN A 216 16.79 8.77 -3.25
CA GLN A 216 17.84 7.85 -2.83
C GLN A 216 18.98 7.90 -3.82
N LEU A 217 20.21 7.89 -3.29
CA LEU A 217 21.44 7.76 -4.06
C LEU A 217 22.32 6.69 -3.39
N ASP A 218 22.70 5.70 -4.15
CA ASP A 218 23.56 4.60 -3.71
C ASP A 218 24.78 4.52 -4.63
N GLY A 219 25.95 4.28 -4.04
CA GLY A 219 27.20 4.08 -4.76
C GLY A 219 27.91 2.82 -4.28
N GLU A 220 28.54 2.12 -5.22
CA GLU A 220 29.40 0.96 -4.96
C GLU A 220 30.74 1.22 -5.68
N TYR A 221 31.85 1.01 -4.97
CA TYR A 221 33.18 1.10 -5.54
C TYR A 221 34.01 -0.13 -5.23
N PHE A 222 34.45 -0.83 -6.26
CA PHE A 222 35.27 -2.02 -6.20
C PHE A 222 36.74 -1.63 -6.29
N PHE A 223 37.43 -1.61 -5.15
CA PHE A 223 38.90 -1.39 -5.14
C PHE A 223 39.65 -2.60 -5.72
N SER A 224 39.07 -3.79 -5.52
CA SER A 224 39.49 -5.07 -6.05
C SER A 224 38.36 -6.08 -5.92
N ASP A 225 38.55 -7.28 -6.44
CA ASP A 225 37.62 -8.41 -6.26
C ASP A 225 37.38 -8.77 -4.79
N LYS A 226 38.25 -8.29 -3.88
CA LYS A 226 38.23 -8.60 -2.47
C LYS A 226 37.78 -7.44 -1.57
N LEU A 227 37.70 -6.23 -2.10
CA LEU A 227 37.42 -5.04 -1.31
C LEU A 227 36.37 -4.15 -1.99
N LEU A 228 35.21 -4.03 -1.36
CA LEU A 228 34.06 -3.27 -1.83
C LEU A 228 33.68 -2.20 -0.80
N LEU A 229 33.57 -0.96 -1.24
CA LEU A 229 32.94 0.13 -0.50
C LEU A 229 31.54 0.37 -1.05
N THR A 230 30.55 0.45 -0.15
CA THR A 230 29.20 0.92 -0.51
C THR A 230 28.82 2.12 0.33
N ALA A 231 28.18 3.12 -0.27
CA ALA A 231 27.65 4.27 0.44
C ALA A 231 26.25 4.59 -0.11
N GLY A 232 25.35 5.01 0.76
CA GLY A 232 24.01 5.37 0.37
C GLY A 232 23.44 6.49 1.23
N VAL A 233 22.61 7.35 0.61
CA VAL A 233 21.82 8.35 1.30
C VAL A 233 20.39 8.30 0.81
N SER A 234 19.44 8.50 1.71
CA SER A 234 18.03 8.65 1.32
C SER A 234 17.33 9.72 2.13
N ALA A 235 16.35 10.35 1.50
CA ALA A 235 15.47 11.33 2.10
C ALA A 235 14.02 10.99 1.80
N HIS A 236 13.16 11.07 2.80
CA HIS A 236 11.71 10.92 2.68
C HIS A 236 11.03 12.13 3.28
N GLN A 237 10.00 12.63 2.62
CA GLN A 237 9.11 13.65 3.15
C GLN A 237 7.69 13.11 3.10
N HIS A 238 7.06 13.00 4.25
CA HIS A 238 5.68 12.57 4.42
C HIS A 238 4.83 13.78 4.78
N LEU A 239 3.73 13.97 4.06
CA LEU A 239 2.72 14.99 4.30
C LEU A 239 1.38 14.28 4.46
N VAL A 240 0.80 14.36 5.65
CA VAL A 240 -0.46 13.67 5.98
C VAL A 240 -1.49 14.71 6.39
N ASN A 241 -2.63 14.68 5.71
CA ASN A 241 -3.81 15.47 6.06
C ASN A 241 -5.00 14.54 6.24
N SER A 242 -5.62 14.55 7.41
CA SER A 242 -6.80 13.75 7.72
C SER A 242 -7.88 14.65 8.31
N LEU A 243 -9.05 14.55 7.72
CA LEU A 243 -10.22 15.36 8.08
C LEU A 243 -11.37 14.44 8.45
N ASP A 244 -12.06 14.74 9.53
CA ASP A 244 -13.44 14.29 9.72
C ASP A 244 -14.39 15.39 9.26
N LYS A 245 -15.33 15.03 8.41
CA LYS A 245 -16.35 15.96 7.99
C LYS A 245 -17.48 15.94 9.02
N ASP A 246 -17.74 17.08 9.63
CA ASP A 246 -18.88 17.23 10.55
C ASP A 246 -20.19 16.85 9.86
N LEU A 247 -20.86 15.84 10.41
CA LEU A 247 -22.01 15.16 9.84
C LEU A 247 -23.29 15.97 9.89
N ASN A 248 -23.31 17.00 10.72
CA ASN A 248 -24.54 17.75 11.00
C ASN A 248 -24.82 18.91 10.03
N LYS A 249 -23.97 19.15 9.05
CA LYS A 249 -24.08 20.36 8.22
C LYS A 249 -24.58 20.19 6.78
N ASP A 250 -24.55 18.97 6.25
CA ASP A 250 -24.95 18.76 4.84
C ASP A 250 -26.48 18.58 4.65
N ASP A 251 -27.23 18.22 5.69
CA ASP A 251 -28.64 17.87 5.57
C ASP A 251 -29.63 18.99 5.96
N ASN A 252 -29.16 20.09 6.53
CA ASN A 252 -30.05 21.19 6.97
C ASN A 252 -29.92 22.44 6.07
N LYS A 253 -30.29 22.34 4.80
CA LYS A 253 -30.57 23.51 3.96
C LYS A 253 -31.84 24.29 4.40
N ASN A 254 -32.56 23.82 5.43
CA ASN A 254 -33.78 24.38 5.93
C ASN A 254 -33.72 24.91 7.39
N ASP A 255 -32.52 25.16 7.91
CA ASP A 255 -32.44 25.77 9.24
C ASP A 255 -32.83 27.25 9.20
N LYS A 256 -34.05 27.50 9.60
CA LYS A 256 -34.70 28.85 9.66
C LYS A 256 -34.06 29.81 10.66
N TYR A 257 -33.04 29.33 11.40
CA TYR A 257 -32.32 30.16 12.37
C TYR A 257 -30.90 30.41 11.89
N GLY A 258 -30.76 31.41 11.03
CA GLY A 258 -29.52 31.82 10.37
C GLY A 258 -28.38 32.21 11.32
N GLN A 259 -27.81 31.28 12.00
CA GLN A 259 -26.43 31.40 12.54
C GLN A 259 -25.47 30.63 11.62
N GLY A 260 -24.91 31.36 10.67
CA GLY A 260 -23.89 30.86 9.76
C GLY A 260 -22.68 30.36 10.52
N ARG A 261 -22.69 29.09 10.91
CA ARG A 261 -21.45 28.38 11.24
C ARG A 261 -20.78 27.94 9.95
N LYS A 262 -19.56 28.41 9.73
CA LYS A 262 -18.68 27.98 8.65
C LYS A 262 -18.58 26.46 8.62
N ASN A 263 -18.51 25.90 7.43
CA ASN A 263 -18.21 24.47 7.15
C ASN A 263 -16.80 24.11 7.70
N ASP A 264 -16.69 23.96 8.99
CA ASP A 264 -15.43 23.60 9.63
C ASP A 264 -15.35 22.08 9.68
N SER A 265 -14.75 21.48 8.63
CA SER A 265 -14.25 20.11 8.73
C SER A 265 -13.25 20.08 9.89
N ILE A 266 -13.46 19.20 10.86
CA ILE A 266 -12.49 19.04 11.95
C ILE A 266 -11.23 18.43 11.37
N VAL A 267 -10.14 19.18 11.39
CA VAL A 267 -8.81 18.68 11.00
C VAL A 267 -8.29 17.82 12.15
N TYR A 268 -8.30 16.51 12.00
CA TYR A 268 -7.75 15.62 13.00
C TYR A 268 -6.23 15.62 12.97
N PHE A 269 -5.66 15.67 11.78
CA PHE A 269 -4.24 15.50 11.63
C PHE A 269 -3.77 16.24 10.37
N ASP A 270 -2.86 17.19 10.55
CA ASP A 270 -2.14 17.86 9.47
C ASP A 270 -0.68 17.96 9.89
N LYS A 271 0.13 17.02 9.46
CA LYS A 271 1.52 16.88 9.87
C LYS A 271 2.42 16.54 8.69
N GLY A 272 3.61 17.10 8.73
CA GLY A 272 4.72 16.72 7.86
C GLY A 272 5.86 16.13 8.68
N ARG A 273 6.57 15.16 8.11
CA ARG A 273 7.79 14.59 8.68
C ARG A 273 8.82 14.38 7.59
N ILE A 274 10.05 14.77 7.88
CA ILE A 274 11.22 14.49 7.06
C ILE A 274 11.99 13.36 7.74
N GLU A 275 12.45 12.41 6.95
CA GLU A 275 13.34 11.34 7.38
C GLU A 275 14.56 11.34 6.47
N LEU A 276 15.74 11.35 7.08
CA LEU A 276 17.01 11.24 6.36
C LEU A 276 17.74 10.02 6.87
N SER A 277 18.39 9.30 5.98
CA SER A 277 19.29 8.22 6.36
C SER A 277 20.53 8.22 5.49
N GLY A 278 21.64 7.80 6.08
CA GLY A 278 22.90 7.59 5.39
C GLY A 278 23.59 6.35 5.93
N ASN A 279 24.24 5.63 5.05
CA ASN A 279 25.03 4.45 5.42
C ASN A 279 26.31 4.37 4.60
N VAL A 280 27.34 3.81 5.23
CA VAL A 280 28.61 3.44 4.58
C VAL A 280 28.96 2.03 5.04
N SER A 281 29.38 1.19 4.09
CA SER A 281 29.80 -0.16 4.41
C SER A 281 31.09 -0.51 3.64
N LEU A 282 32.02 -1.10 4.34
CA LEU A 282 33.27 -1.64 3.79
C LEU A 282 33.22 -3.17 3.93
N LYS A 283 33.25 -3.88 2.79
CA LYS A 283 33.31 -5.34 2.74
C LYS A 283 34.69 -5.76 2.29
N TRP A 284 35.33 -6.64 3.06
CA TRP A 284 36.65 -7.16 2.76
C TRP A 284 36.67 -8.67 2.86
N GLN A 285 37.11 -9.33 1.77
CA GLN A 285 37.23 -10.78 1.68
C GLN A 285 38.69 -11.16 1.37
N PRO A 286 39.59 -11.18 2.38
CA PRO A 286 41.02 -11.44 2.16
C PRO A 286 41.28 -12.82 1.56
N VAL A 287 40.49 -13.82 1.97
CA VAL A 287 40.54 -15.20 1.48
C VAL A 287 39.13 -15.73 1.26
N ASN A 288 38.96 -16.74 0.41
CA ASN A 288 37.65 -17.27 0.01
C ASN A 288 36.74 -17.75 1.16
N ARG A 289 37.34 -18.04 2.33
CA ARG A 289 36.62 -18.56 3.49
C ARG A 289 36.38 -17.52 4.58
N LEU A 290 36.88 -16.30 4.45
CA LEU A 290 36.77 -15.24 5.44
C LEU A 290 36.27 -13.96 4.77
N GLY A 291 35.06 -13.53 5.15
CA GLY A 291 34.48 -12.25 4.73
C GLY A 291 34.19 -11.39 5.96
N MET A 292 34.61 -10.14 5.90
CA MET A 292 34.36 -9.15 6.96
C MET A 292 33.59 -7.96 6.38
N SER A 293 32.67 -7.39 7.17
CA SER A 293 31.94 -6.20 6.79
C SER A 293 31.80 -5.26 7.99
N LEU A 294 32.21 -4.02 7.79
CA LEU A 294 31.95 -2.92 8.72
C LEU A 294 30.89 -2.01 8.12
N VAL A 295 29.85 -1.72 8.88
CA VAL A 295 28.74 -0.83 8.47
C VAL A 295 28.57 0.27 9.49
N LEU A 296 28.43 1.50 9.02
CA LEU A 296 28.03 2.66 9.81
C LEU A 296 26.73 3.22 9.22
N ARG A 297 25.75 3.49 10.08
CA ARG A 297 24.46 4.04 9.69
C ARG A 297 24.06 5.19 10.61
N GLY A 298 23.53 6.27 10.03
CA GLY A 298 22.92 7.39 10.72
C GLY A 298 21.52 7.66 10.18
N GLU A 299 20.62 8.08 11.05
CA GLU A 299 19.23 8.40 10.73
C GLU A 299 18.76 9.66 11.45
N MET A 300 17.85 10.39 10.79
CA MET A 300 17.15 11.52 11.36
C MET A 300 15.65 11.38 11.12
N PHE A 301 14.86 11.55 12.15
CA PHE A 301 13.40 11.54 12.11
C PHE A 301 12.86 12.91 12.57
N GLY A 302 12.33 13.69 11.62
CA GLY A 302 11.96 15.07 11.88
C GLY A 302 13.17 15.92 12.23
N THR A 303 13.25 16.36 13.49
CA THR A 303 14.38 17.14 14.04
C THR A 303 15.31 16.34 14.94
N LYS A 304 15.06 15.04 15.11
CA LYS A 304 15.79 14.18 16.05
C LYS A 304 16.74 13.25 15.30
N TRP A 305 18.02 13.31 15.64
CA TRP A 305 19.02 12.36 15.18
C TRP A 305 19.00 11.11 16.05
N ALA A 306 18.99 9.95 15.40
CA ALA A 306 19.28 8.70 16.07
C ALA A 306 20.81 8.55 16.28
N PRO A 307 21.27 7.83 17.33
CA PRO A 307 22.67 7.49 17.46
C PRO A 307 23.18 6.74 16.23
N VAL A 308 24.45 6.98 15.88
CA VAL A 308 25.09 6.22 14.80
C VAL A 308 25.13 4.75 15.20
N ILE A 309 24.70 3.88 14.29
CA ILE A 309 24.63 2.44 14.51
C ILE A 309 25.82 1.78 13.78
N PRO A 310 26.86 1.35 14.51
CA PRO A 310 27.90 0.52 13.93
C PRO A 310 27.46 -0.93 13.91
N ALA A 311 27.81 -1.66 12.85
CA ALA A 311 27.66 -3.11 12.78
C ALA A 311 28.89 -3.76 12.15
N PHE A 312 29.34 -4.86 12.72
CA PHE A 312 30.47 -5.63 12.25
C PHE A 312 30.05 -7.08 12.04
N PHE A 313 30.44 -7.64 10.91
CA PHE A 313 30.14 -9.03 10.52
C PHE A 313 31.43 -9.74 10.08
N VAL A 314 31.50 -11.01 10.40
CA VAL A 314 32.59 -11.92 9.96
C VAL A 314 31.98 -13.15 9.34
#